data_2cf7f880cc2f5ff17942909bd3df8aa4
#
_entry.id   2cf7f880cc2f5ff17942909bd3df8aa4
#
_cell.length_a   1.000
_cell.length_b   1.000
_cell.length_c   1.000
_cell.angle_alpha   90.00
_cell.angle_beta   90.00
_cell.angle_gamma   90.00
#
_symmetry.space_group_name_H-M   'P 1'
#
loop_
_entity.id
_entity.type
_entity.pdbx_description
1 polymer ?
#
loop_
_entity_poly.entity_id
_entity_poly.type
_entity_poly.pdbx_seq_one_letter_code
_entity_poly.pdbx_strand_id
1 'polypeptide(L)'
;MTKPRVLILSWEYPPIVEGGLARHVRKLAEQLVATGSAEVHVLTRGDDVSPAEEELDGVFVHRVREPRRPTELGEFIAWVEHMNADLLAAGVELGDRWHFDLVHGHDWLVAVAGDHLANRFRCPLVVTVHATEYGRHQGWVKEHPQSHIHGVENWMTNRADRVIACSAYMRDHISDIYSLDEGHVEVIPNGIDPIDLVPADDLETLRAEFAEPDERLILLVGRLVYEKGFHLALEALPGIIETLGNVRFLIAGSGTAEADLKAQATELGLDDHGTFLGWIGDDKLHSLYRIADLTVVPSLYEPFGLVALEAMASGCPTIVADTGGLREVVPEGERVGLRFNGGDAEHLAIMIERLLSDDVLRDRLVAEASEHVLSFDWADVARSTAQLYSDVLGSEAKTSA
;
A
#
# COMPACT_ATOMS: atom_id res chain seq x y z
N MET A 1 -11.34 28.21 14.48
CA MET A 1 -9.90 28.00 14.66
C MET A 1 -9.24 28.11 13.30
N THR A 2 -8.04 28.65 13.19
CA THR A 2 -7.26 28.58 11.95
C THR A 2 -6.92 27.12 11.70
N LYS A 3 -7.00 26.65 10.45
CA LYS A 3 -6.62 25.27 10.09
C LYS A 3 -5.13 25.07 10.37
N PRO A 4 -4.72 23.91 10.88
CA PRO A 4 -3.30 23.65 11.16
C PRO A 4 -2.50 23.56 9.86
N ARG A 5 -1.24 23.98 9.92
CA ARG A 5 -0.27 23.76 8.85
C ARG A 5 0.55 22.51 9.16
N VAL A 6 0.46 21.51 8.29
CA VAL A 6 1.07 20.20 8.46
C VAL A 6 2.21 20.01 7.48
N LEU A 7 3.37 19.57 7.97
CA LEU A 7 4.46 19.09 7.14
C LEU A 7 4.42 17.57 7.06
N ILE A 8 4.04 17.04 5.90
CA ILE A 8 4.06 15.60 5.62
C ILE A 8 5.41 15.22 5.03
N LEU A 9 6.09 14.23 5.60
CA LEU A 9 7.31 13.65 5.04
C LEU A 9 7.00 12.28 4.44
N SER A 10 7.40 12.09 3.19
CA SER A 10 7.32 10.80 2.49
C SER A 10 8.56 10.59 1.63
N TRP A 11 9.05 9.35 1.57
CA TRP A 11 10.19 9.04 0.70
C TRP A 11 9.79 8.92 -0.78
N GLU A 12 8.49 8.77 -1.05
CA GLU A 12 7.92 8.78 -2.39
C GLU A 12 6.66 9.64 -2.45
N TYR A 13 6.51 10.37 -3.54
CA TYR A 13 5.36 11.18 -3.91
C TYR A 13 5.39 11.37 -5.44
N PRO A 14 4.25 11.40 -6.15
CA PRO A 14 4.27 11.52 -7.60
C PRO A 14 5.12 12.71 -8.09
N PRO A 15 5.91 12.52 -9.19
CA PRO A 15 5.88 11.39 -10.13
C PRO A 15 6.67 10.15 -9.69
N ILE A 16 7.38 10.17 -8.56
CA ILE A 16 8.09 9.00 -8.04
C ILE A 16 7.09 8.10 -7.32
N VAL A 17 6.79 6.93 -7.92
CA VAL A 17 5.86 5.93 -7.39
C VAL A 17 6.54 4.56 -7.38
N GLU A 18 6.81 4.05 -6.18
CA GLU A 18 7.38 2.71 -5.98
C GLU A 18 6.30 1.70 -5.58
N GLY A 19 5.19 2.21 -5.03
CA GLY A 19 4.10 1.39 -4.54
C GLY A 19 2.87 2.18 -4.10
N GLY A 20 2.08 1.58 -3.23
CA GLY A 20 0.84 2.19 -2.73
C GLY A 20 1.03 3.41 -1.84
N LEU A 21 2.24 3.59 -1.25
CA LEU A 21 2.52 4.68 -0.32
C LEU A 21 2.45 6.05 -1.01
N ALA A 22 3.05 6.21 -2.20
CA ALA A 22 2.99 7.47 -2.94
C ALA A 22 1.56 7.89 -3.23
N ARG A 23 0.70 6.94 -3.64
CA ARG A 23 -0.72 7.17 -3.90
C ARG A 23 -1.47 7.54 -2.61
N HIS A 24 -1.19 6.82 -1.52
CA HIS A 24 -1.78 7.11 -0.22
C HIS A 24 -1.45 8.54 0.24
N VAL A 25 -0.17 8.93 0.24
CA VAL A 25 0.25 10.26 0.71
C VAL A 25 -0.34 11.36 -0.16
N ARG A 26 -0.36 11.16 -1.48
CA ARG A 26 -0.98 12.10 -2.41
C ARG A 26 -2.46 12.29 -2.09
N LYS A 27 -3.23 11.20 -2.05
CA LYS A 27 -4.69 11.25 -1.80
C LYS A 27 -5.02 11.84 -0.43
N LEU A 28 -4.30 11.45 0.61
CA LEU A 28 -4.46 12.02 1.94
C LEU A 28 -4.21 13.53 1.93
N ALA A 29 -3.11 13.98 1.32
CA ALA A 29 -2.77 15.40 1.24
C ALA A 29 -3.84 16.21 0.48
N GLU A 30 -4.25 15.73 -0.71
CA GLU A 30 -5.31 16.33 -1.51
C GLU A 30 -6.62 16.43 -0.73
N GLN A 31 -7.03 15.39 -0.03
CA GLN A 31 -8.30 15.36 0.72
C GLN A 31 -8.26 16.18 2.02
N LEU A 32 -7.12 16.27 2.70
CA LEU A 32 -6.96 17.19 3.84
C LEU A 32 -7.13 18.65 3.40
N VAL A 33 -6.63 19.01 2.21
CA VAL A 33 -6.82 20.34 1.63
C VAL A 33 -8.27 20.54 1.15
N ALA A 34 -8.83 19.60 0.40
CA ALA A 34 -10.18 19.67 -0.18
C ALA A 34 -11.27 19.78 0.90
N THR A 35 -11.12 19.08 2.01
CA THR A 35 -12.03 19.17 3.17
C THR A 35 -11.81 20.44 4.01
N GLY A 36 -10.76 21.22 3.71
CA GLY A 36 -10.40 22.40 4.48
C GLY A 36 -9.82 22.09 5.86
N SER A 37 -9.41 20.86 6.11
CA SER A 37 -8.96 20.37 7.42
C SER A 37 -7.55 20.82 7.78
N ALA A 38 -6.65 20.98 6.79
CA ALA A 38 -5.28 21.44 6.99
C ALA A 38 -4.75 22.26 5.79
N GLU A 39 -3.73 23.06 6.02
CA GLU A 39 -2.80 23.52 4.98
C GLU A 39 -1.67 22.50 4.94
N VAL A 40 -1.43 21.90 3.78
CA VAL A 40 -0.53 20.75 3.66
C VAL A 40 0.69 21.10 2.83
N HIS A 41 1.87 20.84 3.40
CA HIS A 41 3.15 20.85 2.73
C HIS A 41 3.70 19.42 2.72
N VAL A 42 4.07 18.91 1.55
CA VAL A 42 4.71 17.60 1.40
C VAL A 42 6.18 17.79 1.11
N LEU A 43 7.05 17.23 1.95
CA LEU A 43 8.49 17.19 1.74
C LEU A 43 8.90 15.77 1.34
N THR A 44 9.48 15.64 0.15
CA THR A 44 9.78 14.34 -0.46
C THR A 44 11.06 14.40 -1.30
N ARG A 45 11.51 13.24 -1.77
CA ARG A 45 12.55 13.18 -2.80
C ARG A 45 11.98 13.52 -4.17
N GLY A 46 12.81 14.01 -5.07
CA GLY A 46 12.45 14.37 -6.43
C GLY A 46 13.49 13.88 -7.44
N ASP A 47 13.07 13.73 -8.67
CA ASP A 47 13.91 13.41 -9.81
C ASP A 47 14.61 14.67 -10.38
N ASP A 48 15.36 14.49 -11.47
CA ASP A 48 16.07 15.60 -12.15
C ASP A 48 15.15 16.48 -13.03
N VAL A 49 13.87 16.11 -13.17
CA VAL A 49 12.92 16.73 -14.12
C VAL A 49 11.84 17.53 -13.39
N SER A 50 11.40 17.03 -12.23
CA SER A 50 10.34 17.64 -11.45
C SER A 50 10.79 18.97 -10.81
N PRO A 51 9.89 19.97 -10.71
CA PRO A 51 10.19 21.20 -9.99
C PRO A 51 10.55 20.92 -8.52
N ALA A 52 11.52 21.67 -7.99
CA ALA A 52 11.88 21.58 -6.56
C ALA A 52 10.74 22.03 -5.65
N GLU A 53 9.92 22.98 -6.11
CA GLU A 53 8.71 23.45 -5.42
C GLU A 53 7.59 23.63 -6.44
N GLU A 54 6.40 23.17 -6.08
CA GLU A 54 5.18 23.40 -6.85
C GLU A 54 3.94 23.31 -5.95
N GLU A 55 2.82 23.79 -6.44
CA GLU A 55 1.52 23.64 -5.80
C GLU A 55 0.63 22.79 -6.73
N LEU A 56 0.16 21.63 -6.22
CA LEU A 56 -0.69 20.69 -6.92
C LEU A 56 -1.96 20.47 -6.12
N ASP A 57 -3.11 20.77 -6.68
CA ASP A 57 -4.42 20.61 -6.03
C ASP A 57 -4.51 21.26 -4.62
N GLY A 58 -3.79 22.38 -4.45
CA GLY A 58 -3.68 23.12 -3.19
C GLY A 58 -2.70 22.54 -2.18
N VAL A 59 -1.97 21.50 -2.53
CA VAL A 59 -0.87 20.91 -1.75
C VAL A 59 0.45 21.56 -2.18
N PHE A 60 1.22 22.08 -1.23
CA PHE A 60 2.57 22.59 -1.48
C PHE A 60 3.56 21.43 -1.46
N VAL A 61 4.16 21.11 -2.59
CA VAL A 61 5.11 20.00 -2.74
C VAL A 61 6.54 20.54 -2.83
N HIS A 62 7.40 20.05 -1.93
CA HIS A 62 8.81 20.40 -1.85
C HIS A 62 9.65 19.16 -2.08
N ARG A 63 10.57 19.21 -3.05
CA ARG A 63 11.39 18.06 -3.43
C ARG A 63 12.86 18.32 -3.20
N VAL A 64 13.51 17.38 -2.51
CA VAL A 64 14.98 17.32 -2.48
C VAL A 64 15.44 16.40 -3.61
N ARG A 65 16.57 16.76 -4.22
CA ARG A 65 17.11 15.96 -5.30
C ARG A 65 17.47 14.57 -4.77
N GLU A 66 17.00 13.52 -5.44
CA GLU A 66 17.31 12.15 -5.07
C GLU A 66 18.81 11.86 -5.28
N PRO A 67 19.55 11.36 -4.25
CA PRO A 67 20.86 10.78 -4.47
C PRO A 67 20.74 9.56 -5.39
N ARG A 68 21.80 9.24 -6.14
CA ARG A 68 21.80 8.05 -7.01
C ARG A 68 21.41 6.82 -6.20
N ARG A 69 20.32 6.19 -6.57
CA ARG A 69 19.79 5.01 -5.87
C ARG A 69 20.75 3.83 -5.99
N PRO A 70 21.09 3.17 -4.89
CA PRO A 70 21.92 1.98 -4.91
C PRO A 70 21.17 0.77 -5.50
N THR A 71 21.93 -0.13 -6.09
CA THR A 71 21.43 -1.41 -6.59
C THR A 71 21.57 -2.52 -5.54
N GLU A 72 22.44 -2.33 -4.55
CA GLU A 72 22.69 -3.31 -3.49
C GLU A 72 22.03 -2.92 -2.18
N LEU A 73 21.43 -3.90 -1.51
CA LEU A 73 20.71 -3.71 -0.24
C LEU A 73 21.61 -3.13 0.88
N GLY A 74 22.89 -3.51 0.91
CA GLY A 74 23.84 -3.01 1.91
C GLY A 74 24.09 -1.50 1.82
N GLU A 75 23.98 -0.91 0.63
CA GLU A 75 24.14 0.52 0.40
C GLU A 75 22.83 1.30 0.61
N PHE A 76 21.70 0.59 0.67
CA PHE A 76 20.37 1.18 0.79
C PHE A 76 20.19 1.95 2.10
N ILE A 77 20.71 1.44 3.21
CA ILE A 77 20.65 2.13 4.52
C ILE A 77 21.40 3.46 4.47
N ALA A 78 22.63 3.46 3.94
CA ALA A 78 23.42 4.69 3.80
C ALA A 78 22.73 5.70 2.85
N TRP A 79 22.06 5.22 1.83
CA TRP A 79 21.26 6.04 0.93
C TRP A 79 20.07 6.69 1.65
N VAL A 80 19.34 5.93 2.49
CA VAL A 80 18.24 6.44 3.33
C VAL A 80 18.75 7.49 4.33
N GLU A 81 19.90 7.26 4.97
CA GLU A 81 20.53 8.22 5.88
C GLU A 81 20.86 9.54 5.16
N HIS A 82 21.40 9.46 3.94
CA HIS A 82 21.71 10.63 3.12
C HIS A 82 20.43 11.38 2.72
N MET A 83 19.41 10.68 2.26
CA MET A 83 18.10 11.27 1.95
C MET A 83 17.49 11.98 3.17
N ASN A 84 17.57 11.39 4.37
CA ASN A 84 17.11 12.05 5.59
C ASN A 84 17.89 13.32 5.91
N ALA A 85 19.20 13.37 5.65
CA ALA A 85 20.00 14.57 5.84
C ALA A 85 19.55 15.70 4.89
N ASP A 86 19.26 15.37 3.63
CA ASP A 86 18.77 16.34 2.63
C ASP A 86 17.35 16.82 2.97
N LEU A 87 16.44 15.89 3.35
CA LEU A 87 15.10 16.25 3.82
C LEU A 87 15.14 17.14 5.07
N LEU A 88 16.03 16.85 6.02
CA LEU A 88 16.19 17.66 7.21
C LEU A 88 16.67 19.07 6.86
N ALA A 89 17.68 19.21 5.99
CA ALA A 89 18.19 20.51 5.56
C ALA A 89 17.10 21.35 4.87
N ALA A 90 16.39 20.76 3.92
CA ALA A 90 15.27 21.43 3.24
C ALA A 90 14.13 21.77 4.20
N GLY A 91 13.78 20.87 5.11
CA GLY A 91 12.74 21.12 6.11
C GLY A 91 13.08 22.27 7.07
N VAL A 92 14.35 22.43 7.45
CA VAL A 92 14.80 23.60 8.25
C VAL A 92 14.61 24.89 7.48
N GLU A 93 14.96 24.94 6.18
CA GLU A 93 14.73 26.10 5.32
C GLU A 93 13.23 26.43 5.17
N LEU A 94 12.38 25.40 5.08
CA LEU A 94 10.93 25.58 5.08
C LEU A 94 10.43 26.17 6.40
N GLY A 95 10.98 25.74 7.53
CA GLY A 95 10.65 26.28 8.85
C GLY A 95 11.05 27.76 9.06
N ASP A 96 12.00 28.28 8.29
CA ASP A 96 12.32 29.71 8.28
C ASP A 96 11.28 30.53 7.48
N ARG A 97 10.52 29.88 6.60
CA ARG A 97 9.47 30.50 5.75
C ARG A 97 8.05 30.31 6.31
N TRP A 98 7.82 29.17 6.96
CA TRP A 98 6.50 28.72 7.40
C TRP A 98 6.53 28.23 8.84
N HIS A 99 5.51 28.56 9.60
CA HIS A 99 5.28 27.91 10.91
C HIS A 99 4.48 26.63 10.71
N PHE A 100 5.03 25.50 11.13
CA PHE A 100 4.36 24.21 11.11
C PHE A 100 3.81 23.86 12.49
N ASP A 101 2.53 23.47 12.53
CA ASP A 101 1.84 23.07 13.74
C ASP A 101 2.01 21.57 14.05
N LEU A 102 2.35 20.75 13.04
CA LEU A 102 2.50 19.32 13.15
C LEU A 102 3.42 18.77 12.05
N VAL A 103 4.19 17.74 12.37
CA VAL A 103 4.95 16.93 11.42
C VAL A 103 4.31 15.54 11.33
N HIS A 104 4.10 15.04 10.09
CA HIS A 104 3.56 13.69 9.85
C HIS A 104 4.51 12.90 8.95
N GLY A 105 5.17 11.89 9.51
CA GLY A 105 6.08 10.99 8.77
C GLY A 105 5.40 9.72 8.30
N HIS A 106 5.74 9.26 7.09
CA HIS A 106 5.25 8.00 6.53
C HIS A 106 6.37 6.97 6.43
N ASP A 107 6.28 5.91 7.20
CA ASP A 107 7.25 4.81 7.34
C ASP A 107 8.64 5.26 7.86
N TRP A 108 9.48 4.26 8.13
CA TRP A 108 10.81 4.43 8.73
C TRP A 108 11.80 5.22 7.85
N LEU A 109 11.58 5.24 6.53
CA LEU A 109 12.49 5.87 5.59
C LEU A 109 12.65 7.38 5.77
N VAL A 110 11.72 8.05 6.42
CA VAL A 110 11.77 9.48 6.73
C VAL A 110 11.78 9.78 8.24
N ALA A 111 11.94 8.74 9.06
CA ALA A 111 11.77 8.82 10.51
C ALA A 111 12.76 9.80 11.17
N VAL A 112 14.02 9.77 10.77
CA VAL A 112 15.07 10.62 11.36
C VAL A 112 14.81 12.10 11.04
N ALA A 113 14.51 12.43 9.78
CA ALA A 113 14.15 13.80 9.39
C ALA A 113 12.88 14.27 10.10
N GLY A 114 11.86 13.41 10.18
CA GLY A 114 10.59 13.72 10.85
C GLY A 114 10.76 14.07 12.33
N ASP A 115 11.47 13.23 13.11
CA ASP A 115 11.73 13.50 14.55
C ASP A 115 12.53 14.78 14.74
N HIS A 116 13.60 14.98 13.96
CA HIS A 116 14.43 16.18 14.08
C HIS A 116 13.66 17.45 13.72
N LEU A 117 12.79 17.44 12.70
CA LEU A 117 11.99 18.59 12.30
C LEU A 117 10.90 18.89 13.33
N ALA A 118 10.20 17.88 13.86
CA ALA A 118 9.20 18.04 14.93
C ALA A 118 9.84 18.68 16.17
N ASN A 119 11.01 18.18 16.59
CA ASN A 119 11.77 18.75 17.71
C ASN A 119 12.21 20.21 17.42
N ARG A 120 12.67 20.50 16.19
CA ARG A 120 13.12 21.84 15.77
C ARG A 120 11.97 22.85 15.76
N PHE A 121 10.80 22.43 15.28
CA PHE A 121 9.60 23.28 15.23
C PHE A 121 8.87 23.33 16.56
N ARG A 122 9.20 22.44 17.50
CA ARG A 122 8.51 22.27 18.79
C ARG A 122 7.02 21.98 18.59
N CYS A 123 6.74 21.04 17.68
CA CYS A 123 5.39 20.60 17.37
C CYS A 123 5.33 19.07 17.46
N PRO A 124 4.14 18.50 17.58
CA PRO A 124 3.97 17.06 17.67
C PRO A 124 4.38 16.31 16.39
N LEU A 125 4.78 15.05 16.59
CA LEU A 125 5.09 14.09 15.53
C LEU A 125 4.00 13.03 15.47
N VAL A 126 3.34 12.91 14.32
CA VAL A 126 2.49 11.78 13.94
C VAL A 126 3.24 10.91 12.95
N VAL A 127 3.05 9.60 13.04
CA VAL A 127 3.68 8.65 12.11
C VAL A 127 2.64 7.67 11.60
N THR A 128 2.59 7.46 10.28
CA THR A 128 1.84 6.35 9.67
C THR A 128 2.77 5.19 9.36
N VAL A 129 2.42 3.99 9.85
CA VAL A 129 3.13 2.73 9.57
C VAL A 129 2.34 1.96 8.53
N HIS A 130 2.88 1.87 7.30
CA HIS A 130 2.26 1.14 6.19
C HIS A 130 2.62 -0.33 6.16
N ALA A 131 3.80 -0.70 6.65
CA ALA A 131 4.26 -2.07 6.81
C ALA A 131 5.43 -2.11 7.79
N THR A 132 5.75 -3.30 8.29
CA THR A 132 6.92 -3.51 9.16
C THR A 132 7.92 -4.46 8.54
N GLU A 133 9.19 -4.26 8.81
CA GLU A 133 10.24 -5.20 8.42
C GLU A 133 10.03 -6.57 9.06
N TYR A 134 9.58 -6.58 10.33
CA TYR A 134 9.22 -7.80 11.05
C TYR A 134 8.14 -8.62 10.31
N GLY A 135 7.09 -7.96 9.82
CA GLY A 135 6.03 -8.62 9.08
C GLY A 135 6.49 -9.14 7.71
N ARG A 136 7.25 -8.33 6.96
CA ARG A 136 7.81 -8.71 5.64
C ARG A 136 8.68 -9.95 5.72
N HIS A 137 9.47 -10.06 6.77
CA HIS A 137 10.40 -11.17 6.99
C HIS A 137 9.87 -12.22 7.98
N GLN A 138 8.56 -12.21 8.30
CA GLN A 138 7.91 -13.20 9.17
C GLN A 138 8.65 -13.42 10.50
N GLY A 139 9.13 -12.31 11.11
CA GLY A 139 9.86 -12.30 12.35
C GLY A 139 11.38 -12.45 12.24
N TRP A 140 11.92 -12.68 11.04
CA TRP A 140 13.37 -12.77 10.81
C TRP A 140 14.00 -11.38 10.65
N VAL A 141 14.27 -10.71 11.79
CA VAL A 141 14.88 -9.37 11.83
C VAL A 141 16.15 -9.35 12.66
N LYS A 142 16.89 -10.47 12.72
CA LYS A 142 18.08 -10.60 13.58
C LYS A 142 19.36 -10.13 12.90
N GLU A 143 19.40 -10.11 11.59
CA GLU A 143 20.59 -9.78 10.80
C GLU A 143 20.44 -8.39 10.16
N HIS A 144 21.57 -7.74 9.88
CA HIS A 144 21.61 -6.49 9.12
C HIS A 144 21.32 -6.78 7.63
N PRO A 145 20.52 -5.97 6.92
CA PRO A 145 19.95 -4.68 7.35
C PRO A 145 18.61 -4.76 8.11
N GLN A 146 17.96 -5.94 8.18
CA GLN A 146 16.61 -6.07 8.77
C GLN A 146 16.57 -5.66 10.24
N SER A 147 17.61 -6.02 11.02
CA SER A 147 17.71 -5.62 12.44
C SER A 147 17.82 -4.11 12.62
N HIS A 148 18.50 -3.43 11.70
CA HIS A 148 18.61 -1.97 11.72
C HIS A 148 17.24 -1.33 11.40
N ILE A 149 16.58 -1.76 10.33
CA ILE A 149 15.27 -1.24 9.91
C ILE A 149 14.25 -1.44 11.04
N HIS A 150 14.15 -2.65 11.58
CA HIS A 150 13.26 -2.95 12.70
C HIS A 150 13.57 -2.07 13.94
N GLY A 151 14.86 -1.81 14.21
CA GLY A 151 15.28 -0.90 15.28
C GLY A 151 14.81 0.55 15.03
N VAL A 152 14.88 1.05 13.80
CA VAL A 152 14.40 2.38 13.44
C VAL A 152 12.88 2.45 13.53
N GLU A 153 12.15 1.44 13.06
CA GLU A 153 10.69 1.34 13.20
C GLU A 153 10.25 1.37 14.66
N ASN A 154 10.92 0.59 15.53
CA ASN A 154 10.66 0.61 16.97
C ASN A 154 10.94 2.00 17.59
N TRP A 155 12.09 2.60 17.27
CA TRP A 155 12.43 3.92 17.76
C TRP A 155 11.43 4.98 17.29
N MET A 156 11.07 5.00 16.01
CA MET A 156 10.14 5.95 15.40
C MET A 156 8.75 5.89 16.05
N THR A 157 8.21 4.67 16.21
CA THR A 157 6.86 4.48 16.77
C THR A 157 6.78 4.87 18.25
N ASN A 158 7.85 4.66 19.03
CA ASN A 158 7.96 5.09 20.43
C ASN A 158 8.24 6.60 20.59
N ARG A 159 8.76 7.26 19.54
CA ARG A 159 9.03 8.72 19.54
C ARG A 159 7.84 9.55 19.10
N ALA A 160 6.95 8.98 18.30
CA ALA A 160 5.76 9.66 17.83
C ALA A 160 4.79 9.98 18.98
N ASP A 161 4.09 11.11 18.91
CA ASP A 161 2.99 11.44 19.82
C ASP A 161 1.76 10.57 19.56
N ARG A 162 1.57 10.18 18.30
CA ARG A 162 0.57 9.19 17.85
C ARG A 162 1.09 8.44 16.63
N VAL A 163 0.68 7.19 16.54
CA VAL A 163 0.93 6.31 15.40
C VAL A 163 -0.39 6.01 14.70
N ILE A 164 -0.39 6.04 13.38
CA ILE A 164 -1.51 5.59 12.54
C ILE A 164 -1.16 4.23 11.95
N ALA A 165 -2.07 3.28 12.08
CA ALA A 165 -2.02 1.97 11.43
C ALA A 165 -3.17 1.85 10.42
N CYS A 166 -2.91 1.21 9.26
CA CYS A 166 -3.89 1.07 8.18
C CYS A 166 -4.97 0.00 8.43
N SER A 167 -4.89 -0.77 9.53
CA SER A 167 -5.84 -1.81 9.90
C SER A 167 -5.76 -2.13 11.40
N ALA A 168 -6.79 -2.74 11.95
CA ALA A 168 -6.76 -3.24 13.32
C ALA A 168 -5.68 -4.33 13.50
N TYR A 169 -5.50 -5.18 12.49
CA TYR A 169 -4.38 -6.13 12.46
C TYR A 169 -3.03 -5.40 12.62
N MET A 170 -2.80 -4.34 11.86
CA MET A 170 -1.53 -3.61 11.95
C MET A 170 -1.36 -2.88 13.27
N ARG A 171 -2.44 -2.31 13.85
CA ARG A 171 -2.40 -1.74 15.21
C ARG A 171 -1.93 -2.78 16.22
N ASP A 172 -2.57 -3.96 16.23
CA ASP A 172 -2.24 -5.01 17.20
C ASP A 172 -0.82 -5.52 16.97
N HIS A 173 -0.45 -5.76 15.70
CA HIS A 173 0.88 -6.20 15.30
C HIS A 173 2.00 -5.24 15.77
N ILE A 174 1.89 -3.93 15.48
CA ILE A 174 2.93 -2.96 15.87
C ILE A 174 2.94 -2.70 17.38
N SER A 175 1.78 -2.74 18.04
CA SER A 175 1.69 -2.61 19.49
C SER A 175 2.42 -3.76 20.19
N ASP A 176 2.24 -4.99 19.69
CA ASP A 176 2.89 -6.17 20.26
C ASP A 176 4.41 -6.14 20.05
N ILE A 177 4.88 -5.92 18.81
CA ILE A 177 6.31 -6.02 18.48
C ILE A 177 7.14 -4.86 19.02
N TYR A 178 6.53 -3.67 19.20
CA TYR A 178 7.20 -2.46 19.69
C TYR A 178 6.80 -2.06 21.11
N SER A 179 5.95 -2.87 21.76
CA SER A 179 5.49 -2.65 23.14
C SER A 179 4.87 -1.26 23.34
N LEU A 180 4.00 -0.86 22.44
CA LEU A 180 3.33 0.44 22.48
C LEU A 180 2.14 0.41 23.44
N ASP A 181 1.91 1.52 24.13
CA ASP A 181 0.81 1.67 25.07
C ASP A 181 -0.57 1.65 24.37
N GLU A 182 -1.60 1.21 25.09
CA GLU A 182 -2.98 1.27 24.62
C GLU A 182 -3.39 2.71 24.29
N GLY A 183 -3.99 2.90 23.13
CA GLY A 183 -4.39 4.22 22.63
C GLY A 183 -3.27 5.06 22.00
N HIS A 184 -2.03 4.54 21.94
CA HIS A 184 -0.95 5.19 21.19
C HIS A 184 -1.10 5.03 19.68
N VAL A 185 -1.74 3.95 19.24
CA VAL A 185 -1.97 3.60 17.84
C VAL A 185 -3.45 3.77 17.47
N GLU A 186 -3.71 4.63 16.50
CA GLU A 186 -5.04 4.85 15.91
C GLU A 186 -5.18 4.07 14.60
N VAL A 187 -6.34 3.46 14.38
CA VAL A 187 -6.62 2.75 13.12
C VAL A 187 -7.32 3.72 12.16
N ILE A 188 -6.64 4.05 11.07
CA ILE A 188 -7.19 4.82 9.96
C ILE A 188 -6.91 4.03 8.68
N PRO A 189 -7.94 3.38 8.07
CA PRO A 189 -7.75 2.55 6.89
C PRO A 189 -7.32 3.38 5.68
N ASN A 190 -6.73 2.72 4.69
CA ASN A 190 -6.50 3.35 3.40
C ASN A 190 -7.83 3.55 2.66
N GLY A 191 -7.88 4.58 1.84
CA GLY A 191 -9.03 4.85 0.98
C GLY A 191 -8.89 4.24 -0.42
N ILE A 192 -10.00 4.21 -1.12
CA ILE A 192 -10.10 3.96 -2.54
C ILE A 192 -11.04 4.98 -3.16
N ASP A 193 -10.74 5.41 -4.37
CA ASP A 193 -11.66 6.23 -5.17
C ASP A 193 -11.95 5.48 -6.48
N PRO A 194 -13.14 4.88 -6.63
CA PRO A 194 -13.49 4.15 -7.84
C PRO A 194 -13.43 4.99 -9.12
N ILE A 195 -13.55 6.32 -9.00
CA ILE A 195 -13.47 7.25 -10.13
C ILE A 195 -12.06 7.31 -10.71
N ASP A 196 -11.03 7.10 -9.89
CA ASP A 196 -9.64 7.09 -10.36
C ASP A 196 -9.27 5.81 -11.12
N LEU A 197 -10.09 4.75 -10.98
CA LEU A 197 -9.84 3.45 -11.61
C LEU A 197 -10.42 3.41 -13.05
N VAL A 198 -10.05 4.41 -13.86
CA VAL A 198 -10.54 4.53 -15.24
C VAL A 198 -9.67 3.66 -16.15
N PRO A 199 -10.28 2.72 -16.91
CA PRO A 199 -9.51 1.99 -17.92
C PRO A 199 -9.16 2.91 -19.08
N ALA A 200 -7.92 2.81 -19.57
CA ALA A 200 -7.44 3.61 -20.71
C ALA A 200 -7.72 2.97 -22.06
N ASP A 201 -7.91 1.64 -22.10
CA ASP A 201 -7.90 0.85 -23.33
C ASP A 201 -9.30 0.36 -23.74
N ASP A 202 -9.40 -0.06 -25.01
CA ASP A 202 -10.50 -0.90 -25.47
C ASP A 202 -10.39 -2.28 -24.79
N LEU A 203 -11.29 -2.55 -23.85
CA LEU A 203 -11.26 -3.74 -23.01
C LEU A 203 -11.42 -5.04 -23.81
N GLU A 204 -12.18 -5.04 -24.90
CA GLU A 204 -12.36 -6.23 -25.74
C GLU A 204 -11.05 -6.56 -26.47
N THR A 205 -10.42 -5.57 -27.09
CA THR A 205 -9.13 -5.74 -27.75
C THR A 205 -8.04 -6.15 -26.75
N LEU A 206 -7.98 -5.49 -25.57
CA LEU A 206 -7.00 -5.84 -24.54
C LEU A 206 -7.18 -7.26 -24.04
N ARG A 207 -8.41 -7.72 -23.81
CA ARG A 207 -8.66 -9.11 -23.37
C ARG A 207 -8.18 -10.12 -24.41
N ALA A 208 -8.43 -9.84 -25.70
CA ALA A 208 -8.01 -10.72 -26.80
C ALA A 208 -6.48 -10.85 -26.96
N GLU A 209 -5.69 -9.94 -26.36
CA GLU A 209 -4.23 -10.09 -26.31
C GLU A 209 -3.80 -11.22 -25.36
N PHE A 210 -4.63 -11.58 -24.36
CA PHE A 210 -4.23 -12.46 -23.26
C PHE A 210 -5.03 -13.75 -23.16
N ALA A 211 -6.26 -13.78 -23.66
CA ALA A 211 -7.17 -14.92 -23.52
C ALA A 211 -8.12 -15.02 -24.72
N GLU A 212 -8.41 -16.24 -25.13
CA GLU A 212 -9.48 -16.55 -26.06
C GLU A 212 -10.86 -16.32 -25.39
N PRO A 213 -11.95 -16.16 -26.16
CA PRO A 213 -13.28 -15.83 -25.60
C PRO A 213 -13.80 -16.82 -24.56
N ASP A 214 -13.40 -18.09 -24.63
CA ASP A 214 -13.81 -19.17 -23.73
C ASP A 214 -12.79 -19.45 -22.62
N GLU A 215 -11.67 -18.74 -22.58
CA GLU A 215 -10.68 -18.86 -21.51
C GLU A 215 -11.01 -17.98 -20.31
N ARG A 216 -10.73 -18.48 -19.12
CA ARG A 216 -10.82 -17.75 -17.84
C ARG A 216 -9.49 -17.10 -17.51
N LEU A 217 -9.50 -15.82 -17.21
CA LEU A 217 -8.30 -15.01 -16.96
C LEU A 217 -8.17 -14.69 -15.47
N ILE A 218 -7.13 -15.23 -14.83
CA ILE A 218 -6.78 -14.95 -13.43
C ILE A 218 -5.70 -13.88 -13.38
N LEU A 219 -5.94 -12.82 -12.61
CA LEU A 219 -4.98 -11.72 -12.43
C LEU A 219 -4.35 -11.77 -11.04
N LEU A 220 -3.02 -11.60 -11.00
CA LEU A 220 -2.23 -11.40 -9.79
C LEU A 220 -1.45 -10.10 -9.93
N VAL A 221 -1.53 -9.23 -8.90
CA VAL A 221 -0.91 -7.91 -8.94
C VAL A 221 -0.10 -7.65 -7.67
N GLY A 222 1.10 -7.11 -7.83
CA GLY A 222 1.91 -6.66 -6.69
C GLY A 222 3.40 -6.79 -6.90
N ARG A 223 4.17 -6.38 -5.89
CA ARG A 223 5.63 -6.60 -5.89
C ARG A 223 5.92 -8.11 -5.86
N LEU A 224 6.80 -8.56 -6.73
CA LEU A 224 7.19 -9.98 -6.80
C LEU A 224 8.23 -10.28 -5.71
N VAL A 225 7.75 -10.42 -4.48
CA VAL A 225 8.52 -10.74 -3.28
C VAL A 225 7.83 -11.88 -2.52
N TYR A 226 8.60 -12.59 -1.68
CA TYR A 226 8.14 -13.82 -1.04
C TYR A 226 6.83 -13.65 -0.26
N GLU A 227 6.73 -12.57 0.54
CA GLU A 227 5.57 -12.31 1.40
C GLU A 227 4.27 -12.04 0.63
N LYS A 228 4.33 -11.79 -0.68
CA LYS A 228 3.14 -11.65 -1.54
C LYS A 228 2.56 -12.98 -2.02
N GLY A 229 3.23 -14.10 -1.79
CA GLY A 229 2.66 -15.44 -1.92
C GLY A 229 2.35 -15.89 -3.36
N PHE A 230 2.91 -15.25 -4.39
CA PHE A 230 2.66 -15.62 -5.79
C PHE A 230 3.01 -17.08 -6.10
N HIS A 231 4.00 -17.65 -5.40
CA HIS A 231 4.38 -19.04 -5.51
C HIS A 231 3.23 -20.00 -5.15
N LEU A 232 2.36 -19.65 -4.21
CA LEU A 232 1.17 -20.45 -3.84
C LEU A 232 0.13 -20.45 -4.96
N ALA A 233 -0.06 -19.31 -5.61
CA ALA A 233 -0.97 -19.23 -6.75
C ALA A 233 -0.46 -20.07 -7.93
N LEU A 234 0.85 -20.02 -8.23
CA LEU A 234 1.45 -20.88 -9.27
C LEU A 234 1.31 -22.37 -8.91
N GLU A 235 1.49 -22.75 -7.65
CA GLU A 235 1.32 -24.12 -7.18
C GLU A 235 -0.12 -24.63 -7.34
N ALA A 236 -1.12 -23.76 -7.19
CA ALA A 236 -2.55 -24.10 -7.34
C ALA A 236 -2.98 -24.30 -8.80
N LEU A 237 -2.34 -23.62 -9.76
CA LEU A 237 -2.77 -23.56 -11.17
C LEU A 237 -2.82 -24.89 -11.90
N PRO A 238 -1.88 -25.85 -11.77
CA PRO A 238 -1.93 -27.11 -12.51
C PRO A 238 -3.23 -27.89 -12.26
N GLY A 239 -3.68 -28.01 -11.00
CA GLY A 239 -4.94 -28.68 -10.67
C GLY A 239 -6.16 -27.96 -11.24
N ILE A 240 -6.16 -26.63 -11.21
CA ILE A 240 -7.23 -25.81 -11.77
C ILE A 240 -7.32 -26.00 -13.29
N ILE A 241 -6.18 -25.99 -13.99
CA ILE A 241 -6.11 -26.19 -15.44
C ILE A 241 -6.57 -27.63 -15.79
N GLU A 242 -6.17 -28.63 -15.01
CA GLU A 242 -6.64 -30.01 -15.21
C GLU A 242 -8.18 -30.12 -15.07
N THR A 243 -8.77 -29.39 -14.11
CA THR A 243 -10.20 -29.45 -13.81
C THR A 243 -11.04 -28.63 -14.79
N LEU A 244 -10.65 -27.40 -15.07
CA LEU A 244 -11.42 -26.43 -15.85
C LEU A 244 -11.01 -26.34 -17.32
N GLY A 245 -9.78 -26.71 -17.65
CA GLY A 245 -9.22 -26.71 -19.01
C GLY A 245 -8.75 -25.30 -19.44
N ASN A 246 -9.68 -24.43 -19.71
CA ASN A 246 -9.43 -23.13 -20.34
C ASN A 246 -9.12 -22.02 -19.30
N VAL A 247 -7.94 -22.10 -18.69
CA VAL A 247 -7.50 -21.11 -17.69
C VAL A 247 -6.16 -20.49 -18.08
N ARG A 248 -6.09 -19.18 -18.01
CA ARG A 248 -4.88 -18.39 -18.17
C ARG A 248 -4.63 -17.50 -16.96
N PHE A 249 -3.38 -17.09 -16.77
CA PHE A 249 -3.04 -16.15 -15.70
C PHE A 249 -2.16 -15.00 -16.19
N LEU A 250 -2.30 -13.86 -15.53
CA LEU A 250 -1.44 -12.69 -15.68
C LEU A 250 -0.82 -12.34 -14.33
N ILE A 251 0.48 -12.09 -14.34
CA ILE A 251 1.21 -11.57 -13.18
C ILE A 251 1.74 -10.19 -13.54
N ALA A 252 1.20 -9.16 -12.89
CA ALA A 252 1.58 -7.77 -13.06
C ALA A 252 2.40 -7.29 -11.86
N GLY A 253 3.63 -6.89 -12.10
CA GLY A 253 4.57 -6.41 -11.10
C GLY A 253 6.00 -6.85 -11.36
N SER A 254 6.91 -6.37 -10.53
CA SER A 254 8.34 -6.73 -10.55
C SER A 254 8.85 -6.91 -9.11
N GLY A 255 9.98 -7.57 -8.94
CA GLY A 255 10.58 -7.78 -7.64
C GLY A 255 11.63 -8.86 -7.60
N THR A 256 12.21 -9.07 -6.42
CA THR A 256 13.36 -9.97 -6.23
C THR A 256 13.04 -11.44 -6.46
N ALA A 257 11.77 -11.85 -6.35
CA ALA A 257 11.34 -13.22 -6.58
C ALA A 257 10.95 -13.52 -8.03
N GLU A 258 11.07 -12.57 -8.96
CA GLU A 258 10.58 -12.72 -10.34
C GLU A 258 11.25 -13.90 -11.07
N ALA A 259 12.57 -14.06 -10.92
CA ALA A 259 13.29 -15.15 -11.56
C ALA A 259 12.87 -16.52 -11.03
N ASP A 260 12.69 -16.64 -9.72
CA ASP A 260 12.27 -17.89 -9.07
C ASP A 260 10.81 -18.25 -9.43
N LEU A 261 9.93 -17.26 -9.51
CA LEU A 261 8.53 -17.47 -9.92
C LEU A 261 8.42 -17.93 -11.39
N LYS A 262 9.24 -17.36 -12.29
CA LYS A 262 9.31 -17.84 -13.69
C LYS A 262 9.85 -19.25 -13.78
N ALA A 263 10.90 -19.59 -13.02
CA ALA A 263 11.42 -20.95 -12.96
C ALA A 263 10.36 -21.95 -12.43
N GLN A 264 9.65 -21.59 -11.36
CA GLN A 264 8.57 -22.39 -10.82
C GLN A 264 7.44 -22.61 -11.85
N ALA A 265 7.03 -21.55 -12.58
CA ALA A 265 6.02 -21.68 -13.62
C ALA A 265 6.44 -22.67 -14.71
N THR A 266 7.71 -22.63 -15.15
CA THR A 266 8.25 -23.60 -16.11
C THR A 266 8.28 -25.03 -15.54
N GLU A 267 8.73 -25.21 -14.30
CA GLU A 267 8.74 -26.53 -13.63
C GLU A 267 7.34 -27.14 -13.51
N LEU A 268 6.33 -26.30 -13.32
CA LEU A 268 4.91 -26.70 -13.24
C LEU A 268 4.24 -26.84 -14.62
N GLY A 269 4.95 -26.58 -15.72
CA GLY A 269 4.42 -26.70 -17.09
C GLY A 269 3.42 -25.61 -17.45
N LEU A 270 3.56 -24.41 -16.88
CA LEU A 270 2.63 -23.29 -17.03
C LEU A 270 3.03 -22.28 -18.11
N ASP A 271 4.10 -22.52 -18.86
CA ASP A 271 4.65 -21.57 -19.84
C ASP A 271 3.62 -21.12 -20.91
N ASP A 272 2.74 -22.02 -21.33
CA ASP A 272 1.71 -21.73 -22.33
C ASP A 272 0.40 -21.18 -21.72
N HIS A 273 0.32 -21.09 -20.38
CA HIS A 273 -0.90 -20.72 -19.63
C HIS A 273 -0.84 -19.32 -19.05
N GLY A 274 0.30 -18.64 -19.06
CA GLY A 274 0.39 -17.35 -18.39
C GLY A 274 1.45 -16.41 -18.89
N THR A 275 1.32 -15.15 -18.44
CA THR A 275 2.22 -14.07 -18.83
C THR A 275 2.66 -13.27 -17.63
N PHE A 276 3.97 -13.06 -17.49
CA PHE A 276 4.57 -12.11 -16.57
C PHE A 276 4.73 -10.76 -17.28
N LEU A 277 3.94 -9.76 -16.87
CA LEU A 277 3.86 -8.47 -17.53
C LEU A 277 4.96 -7.48 -17.10
N GLY A 278 5.68 -7.82 -16.00
CA GLY A 278 6.57 -6.85 -15.37
C GLY A 278 5.80 -5.70 -14.72
N TRP A 279 6.49 -4.60 -14.45
CA TRP A 279 5.84 -3.39 -13.95
C TRP A 279 4.98 -2.75 -15.05
N ILE A 280 3.75 -2.34 -14.69
CA ILE A 280 2.80 -1.70 -15.59
C ILE A 280 2.27 -0.41 -14.96
N GLY A 281 1.90 0.57 -15.80
CA GLY A 281 1.26 1.82 -15.35
C GLY A 281 -0.17 1.61 -14.87
N ASP A 282 -0.68 2.60 -14.14
CA ASP A 282 -2.00 2.56 -13.51
C ASP A 282 -3.13 2.36 -14.52
N ASP A 283 -3.11 3.08 -15.65
CA ASP A 283 -4.14 2.99 -16.68
C ASP A 283 -4.31 1.55 -17.22
N LYS A 284 -3.17 0.88 -17.49
CA LYS A 284 -3.18 -0.51 -17.93
C LYS A 284 -3.60 -1.44 -16.82
N LEU A 285 -3.16 -1.20 -15.58
CA LEU A 285 -3.56 -1.98 -14.42
C LEU A 285 -5.09 -1.93 -14.20
N HIS A 286 -5.69 -0.74 -14.28
CA HIS A 286 -7.13 -0.58 -14.13
C HIS A 286 -7.90 -1.32 -15.23
N SER A 287 -7.35 -1.34 -16.46
CA SER A 287 -7.91 -2.12 -17.55
C SER A 287 -7.81 -3.63 -17.30
N LEU A 288 -6.69 -4.11 -16.73
CA LEU A 288 -6.52 -5.54 -16.41
C LEU A 288 -7.51 -6.03 -15.35
N TYR A 289 -7.79 -5.24 -14.31
CA TYR A 289 -8.84 -5.62 -13.34
C TYR A 289 -10.20 -5.81 -14.01
N ARG A 290 -10.54 -5.02 -15.04
CA ARG A 290 -11.84 -5.10 -15.72
C ARG A 290 -11.97 -6.25 -16.70
N ILE A 291 -10.86 -6.72 -17.26
CA ILE A 291 -10.87 -7.86 -18.18
C ILE A 291 -10.67 -9.21 -17.49
N ALA A 292 -10.16 -9.21 -16.26
CA ALA A 292 -9.94 -10.43 -15.50
C ALA A 292 -11.27 -11.04 -15.01
N ASP A 293 -11.38 -12.35 -15.07
CA ASP A 293 -12.51 -13.09 -14.47
C ASP A 293 -12.38 -13.21 -12.96
N LEU A 294 -11.14 -13.04 -12.44
CA LEU A 294 -10.80 -13.20 -11.04
C LEU A 294 -9.46 -12.51 -10.72
N THR A 295 -9.40 -11.80 -9.61
CA THR A 295 -8.14 -11.36 -8.99
C THR A 295 -7.85 -12.19 -7.74
N VAL A 296 -6.60 -12.67 -7.61
CA VAL A 296 -6.12 -13.42 -6.46
C VAL A 296 -5.06 -12.60 -5.71
N VAL A 297 -5.23 -12.45 -4.38
CA VAL A 297 -4.27 -11.81 -3.48
C VAL A 297 -3.76 -12.84 -2.47
N PRO A 298 -2.72 -13.63 -2.81
CA PRO A 298 -2.30 -14.79 -2.03
C PRO A 298 -1.27 -14.46 -0.93
N SER A 299 -1.26 -13.21 -0.45
CA SER A 299 -0.25 -12.68 0.46
C SER A 299 -0.13 -13.48 1.76
N LEU A 300 1.11 -13.76 2.18
CA LEU A 300 1.45 -14.31 3.50
C LEU A 300 1.48 -13.21 4.57
N TYR A 301 1.81 -12.00 4.16
CA TYR A 301 1.76 -10.79 4.97
C TYR A 301 1.14 -9.66 4.14
N GLU A 302 0.05 -9.10 4.64
CA GLU A 302 -0.64 -7.97 4.02
C GLU A 302 -1.14 -7.00 5.09
N PRO A 303 -0.53 -5.82 5.22
CA PRO A 303 -0.94 -4.81 6.19
C PRO A 303 -2.38 -4.34 6.02
N PHE A 304 -2.85 -4.21 4.77
CA PHE A 304 -4.19 -3.73 4.46
C PHE A 304 -4.85 -4.50 3.31
N GLY A 305 -4.39 -4.32 2.05
CA GLY A 305 -4.96 -5.00 0.89
C GLY A 305 -5.52 -4.07 -0.19
N LEU A 306 -4.75 -3.02 -0.55
CA LEU A 306 -5.15 -2.07 -1.61
C LEU A 306 -5.49 -2.77 -2.93
N VAL A 307 -4.71 -3.81 -3.32
CA VAL A 307 -4.96 -4.59 -4.54
C VAL A 307 -6.34 -5.24 -4.53
N ALA A 308 -6.79 -5.77 -3.37
CA ALA A 308 -8.12 -6.33 -3.25
C ALA A 308 -9.21 -5.26 -3.38
N LEU A 309 -9.01 -4.07 -2.78
CA LEU A 309 -9.93 -2.95 -2.94
C LEU A 309 -10.00 -2.45 -4.39
N GLU A 310 -8.85 -2.31 -5.07
CA GLU A 310 -8.79 -1.90 -6.48
C GLU A 310 -9.52 -2.89 -7.37
N ALA A 311 -9.31 -4.20 -7.17
CA ALA A 311 -10.02 -5.24 -7.91
C ALA A 311 -11.54 -5.17 -7.69
N MET A 312 -11.99 -5.10 -6.44
CA MET A 312 -13.40 -4.97 -6.10
C MET A 312 -14.03 -3.69 -6.64
N ALA A 313 -13.35 -2.55 -6.54
CA ALA A 313 -13.80 -1.26 -7.07
C ALA A 313 -13.87 -1.24 -8.60
N SER A 314 -13.08 -2.09 -9.26
CA SER A 314 -13.13 -2.30 -10.71
C SER A 314 -14.18 -3.33 -11.15
N GLY A 315 -14.91 -3.94 -10.23
CA GLY A 315 -15.90 -4.98 -10.50
C GLY A 315 -15.30 -6.36 -10.79
N CYS A 316 -14.05 -6.61 -10.37
CA CYS A 316 -13.39 -7.90 -10.52
C CYS A 316 -13.69 -8.79 -9.31
N PRO A 317 -14.19 -10.03 -9.49
CA PRO A 317 -14.30 -10.99 -8.42
C PRO A 317 -12.95 -11.22 -7.74
N THR A 318 -12.94 -11.34 -6.40
CA THR A 318 -11.69 -11.32 -5.65
C THR A 318 -11.59 -12.48 -4.67
N ILE A 319 -10.44 -13.16 -4.67
CA ILE A 319 -10.06 -14.17 -3.66
C ILE A 319 -8.82 -13.66 -2.94
N VAL A 320 -8.84 -13.70 -1.61
CA VAL A 320 -7.72 -13.23 -0.77
C VAL A 320 -7.28 -14.30 0.22
N ALA A 321 -6.02 -14.27 0.61
CA ALA A 321 -5.55 -15.07 1.73
C ALA A 321 -6.21 -14.59 3.04
N ASP A 322 -6.55 -15.52 3.92
CA ASP A 322 -7.05 -15.24 5.27
C ASP A 322 -5.90 -14.78 6.17
N THR A 323 -5.38 -13.57 5.90
CA THR A 323 -4.22 -13.00 6.60
C THR A 323 -4.32 -11.48 6.74
N GLY A 324 -3.76 -10.97 7.82
CA GLY A 324 -3.53 -9.54 8.02
C GLY A 324 -4.78 -8.67 7.82
N GLY A 325 -4.57 -7.51 7.23
CA GLY A 325 -5.61 -6.54 6.88
C GLY A 325 -6.57 -7.00 5.79
N LEU A 326 -6.24 -8.06 5.01
CA LEU A 326 -7.18 -8.64 4.05
C LEU A 326 -8.46 -9.14 4.72
N ARG A 327 -8.41 -9.53 5.99
CA ARG A 327 -9.58 -9.91 6.78
C ARG A 327 -10.57 -8.77 7.00
N GLU A 328 -10.08 -7.53 6.97
CA GLU A 328 -10.90 -6.33 7.15
C GLU A 328 -11.44 -5.85 5.79
N VAL A 329 -10.65 -5.97 4.73
CA VAL A 329 -11.06 -5.64 3.37
C VAL A 329 -12.06 -6.66 2.80
N VAL A 330 -11.86 -7.94 3.07
CA VAL A 330 -12.78 -9.03 2.70
C VAL A 330 -13.23 -9.74 4.00
N PRO A 331 -14.30 -9.23 4.67
CA PRO A 331 -14.78 -9.79 5.93
C PRO A 331 -15.34 -11.20 5.76
N GLU A 332 -15.50 -11.90 6.87
CA GLU A 332 -16.11 -13.24 6.88
C GLU A 332 -17.53 -13.27 6.29
N GLY A 333 -17.94 -14.44 5.80
CA GLY A 333 -19.31 -14.68 5.36
C GLY A 333 -19.51 -14.59 3.84
N GLU A 334 -18.45 -14.59 3.05
CA GLU A 334 -18.50 -14.65 1.57
C GLU A 334 -19.46 -13.61 0.96
N ARG A 335 -19.36 -12.39 1.46
CA ARG A 335 -20.22 -11.30 0.99
C ARG A 335 -19.61 -10.54 -0.19
N VAL A 336 -18.35 -10.16 -0.08
CA VAL A 336 -17.68 -9.25 -1.03
C VAL A 336 -16.53 -9.92 -1.78
N GLY A 337 -16.16 -11.11 -1.38
CA GLY A 337 -15.08 -11.93 -1.95
C GLY A 337 -14.96 -13.24 -1.21
N LEU A 338 -14.07 -14.11 -1.65
CA LEU A 338 -13.76 -15.36 -0.96
C LEU A 338 -12.44 -15.26 -0.22
N ARG A 339 -12.31 -15.97 0.90
CA ARG A 339 -11.04 -16.15 1.61
C ARG A 339 -10.60 -17.61 1.52
N PHE A 340 -9.29 -17.81 1.38
CA PHE A 340 -8.68 -19.14 1.52
C PHE A 340 -7.69 -19.13 2.69
N ASN A 341 -7.39 -20.29 3.25
CA ASN A 341 -6.42 -20.43 4.34
C ASN A 341 -5.05 -19.94 3.88
N GLY A 342 -4.47 -18.95 4.57
CA GLY A 342 -3.18 -18.40 4.20
C GLY A 342 -2.08 -19.46 4.13
N GLY A 343 -1.33 -19.49 3.04
CA GLY A 343 -0.27 -20.49 2.81
C GLY A 343 -0.74 -21.84 2.26
N ASP A 344 -2.03 -22.02 1.98
CA ASP A 344 -2.63 -23.28 1.55
C ASP A 344 -3.03 -23.21 0.05
N ALA A 345 -2.15 -23.68 -0.82
CA ALA A 345 -2.36 -23.68 -2.27
C ALA A 345 -3.51 -24.62 -2.71
N GLU A 346 -3.75 -25.72 -1.99
CA GLU A 346 -4.85 -26.63 -2.29
C GLU A 346 -6.20 -25.97 -1.99
N HIS A 347 -6.32 -25.29 -0.83
CA HIS A 347 -7.53 -24.53 -0.52
C HIS A 347 -7.73 -23.35 -1.48
N LEU A 348 -6.65 -22.68 -1.91
CA LEU A 348 -6.73 -21.65 -2.95
C LEU A 348 -7.30 -22.20 -4.25
N ALA A 349 -6.82 -23.37 -4.72
CA ALA A 349 -7.34 -24.03 -5.91
C ALA A 349 -8.86 -24.29 -5.82
N ILE A 350 -9.33 -24.83 -4.70
CA ILE A 350 -10.77 -25.07 -4.45
C ILE A 350 -11.58 -23.78 -4.56
N MET A 351 -11.08 -22.67 -3.97
CA MET A 351 -11.79 -21.38 -4.02
C MET A 351 -11.82 -20.79 -5.43
N ILE A 352 -10.73 -20.93 -6.21
CA ILE A 352 -10.67 -20.50 -7.61
C ILE A 352 -11.65 -21.30 -8.47
N GLU A 353 -11.61 -22.63 -8.41
CA GLU A 353 -12.52 -23.50 -9.15
C GLU A 353 -13.98 -23.17 -8.84
N ARG A 354 -14.31 -23.00 -7.57
CA ARG A 354 -15.65 -22.64 -7.13
C ARG A 354 -16.10 -21.31 -7.72
N LEU A 355 -15.27 -20.27 -7.65
CA LEU A 355 -15.65 -18.94 -8.13
C LEU A 355 -15.72 -18.86 -9.65
N LEU A 356 -14.85 -19.55 -10.38
CA LEU A 356 -14.89 -19.61 -11.84
C LEU A 356 -16.03 -20.46 -12.40
N SER A 357 -16.58 -21.40 -11.60
CA SER A 357 -17.66 -22.31 -12.02
C SER A 357 -19.07 -21.84 -11.62
N ASP A 358 -19.20 -20.85 -10.72
CA ASP A 358 -20.49 -20.37 -10.21
C ASP A 358 -20.73 -18.90 -10.56
N ASP A 359 -21.35 -18.65 -11.70
CA ASP A 359 -21.67 -17.32 -12.19
C ASP A 359 -22.59 -16.54 -11.24
N VAL A 360 -23.54 -17.22 -10.58
CA VAL A 360 -24.48 -16.60 -9.63
C VAL A 360 -23.75 -16.11 -8.37
N LEU A 361 -22.83 -16.92 -7.87
CA LEU A 361 -21.98 -16.53 -6.75
C LEU A 361 -21.12 -15.31 -7.13
N ARG A 362 -20.50 -15.37 -8.31
CA ARG A 362 -19.62 -14.31 -8.81
C ARG A 362 -20.36 -12.98 -8.96
N ASP A 363 -21.52 -12.97 -9.62
CA ASP A 363 -22.32 -11.76 -9.82
C ASP A 363 -22.78 -11.14 -8.49
N ARG A 364 -23.16 -11.98 -7.53
CA ARG A 364 -23.54 -11.53 -6.18
C ARG A 364 -22.36 -10.88 -5.46
N LEU A 365 -21.19 -11.54 -5.46
CA LEU A 365 -20.00 -11.01 -4.79
C LEU A 365 -19.56 -9.67 -5.39
N VAL A 366 -19.59 -9.52 -6.71
CA VAL A 366 -19.25 -8.26 -7.40
C VAL A 366 -20.23 -7.15 -7.02
N ALA A 367 -21.53 -7.43 -7.00
CA ALA A 367 -22.53 -6.43 -6.62
C ALA A 367 -22.34 -5.93 -5.18
N GLU A 368 -22.17 -6.87 -4.22
CA GLU A 368 -21.94 -6.51 -2.81
C GLU A 368 -20.58 -5.85 -2.59
N ALA A 369 -19.53 -6.25 -3.32
CA ALA A 369 -18.21 -5.63 -3.26
C ALA A 369 -18.25 -4.17 -3.74
N SER A 370 -18.97 -3.88 -4.82
CA SER A 370 -19.12 -2.52 -5.36
C SER A 370 -19.76 -1.53 -4.37
N GLU A 371 -20.66 -2.01 -3.50
CA GLU A 371 -21.23 -1.22 -2.41
C GLU A 371 -20.25 -1.11 -1.23
N HIS A 372 -19.56 -2.21 -0.90
CA HIS A 372 -18.63 -2.27 0.22
C HIS A 372 -17.44 -1.32 0.08
N VAL A 373 -16.87 -1.20 -1.11
CA VAL A 373 -15.71 -0.34 -1.38
C VAL A 373 -15.99 1.14 -1.11
N LEU A 374 -17.26 1.57 -1.18
CA LEU A 374 -17.66 2.94 -0.87
C LEU A 374 -17.46 3.31 0.60
N SER A 375 -17.29 2.31 1.48
CA SER A 375 -16.96 2.55 2.90
C SER A 375 -15.50 2.93 3.14
N PHE A 376 -14.65 2.86 2.11
CA PHE A 376 -13.24 3.23 2.15
C PHE A 376 -12.99 4.57 1.44
N ASP A 377 -13.81 5.57 1.73
CA ASP A 377 -13.73 6.91 1.10
C ASP A 377 -12.54 7.71 1.64
N TRP A 378 -11.75 8.28 0.75
CA TRP A 378 -10.63 9.15 1.09
C TRP A 378 -11.02 10.39 1.91
N ALA A 379 -12.22 10.92 1.73
CA ALA A 379 -12.69 12.04 2.55
C ALA A 379 -12.90 11.62 4.02
N ASP A 380 -13.31 10.36 4.28
CA ASP A 380 -13.42 9.81 5.63
C ASP A 380 -12.03 9.58 6.24
N VAL A 381 -11.07 9.08 5.47
CA VAL A 381 -9.66 8.94 5.86
C VAL A 381 -9.09 10.31 6.27
N ALA A 382 -9.29 11.33 5.45
CA ALA A 382 -8.82 12.70 5.75
C ALA A 382 -9.51 13.29 6.99
N ARG A 383 -10.81 13.08 7.17
CA ARG A 383 -11.54 13.53 8.39
C ARG A 383 -11.01 12.87 9.65
N SER A 384 -10.79 11.55 9.61
CA SER A 384 -10.25 10.79 10.75
C SER A 384 -8.82 11.24 11.07
N THR A 385 -7.98 11.45 10.05
CA THR A 385 -6.62 11.97 10.22
C THR A 385 -6.63 13.39 10.80
N ALA A 386 -7.51 14.26 10.33
CA ALA A 386 -7.65 15.63 10.84
C ALA A 386 -8.15 15.63 12.30
N GLN A 387 -9.03 14.71 12.68
CA GLN A 387 -9.46 14.56 14.06
C GLN A 387 -8.29 14.17 14.96
N LEU A 388 -7.48 13.19 14.55
CA LEU A 388 -6.25 12.80 15.25
C LEU A 388 -5.29 13.99 15.42
N TYR A 389 -5.08 14.80 14.37
CA TYR A 389 -4.25 16.01 14.47
C TYR A 389 -4.81 16.98 15.51
N SER A 390 -6.13 17.20 15.51
CA SER A 390 -6.79 18.06 16.48
C SER A 390 -6.62 17.56 17.93
N ASP A 391 -6.71 16.25 18.14
CA ASP A 391 -6.57 15.64 19.46
C ASP A 391 -5.13 15.78 19.99
N VAL A 392 -4.14 15.58 19.12
CA VAL A 392 -2.72 15.74 19.45
C VAL A 392 -2.40 17.20 19.79
N LEU A 393 -2.82 18.15 18.95
CA LEU A 393 -2.62 19.58 19.17
C LEU A 393 -3.37 20.09 20.42
N GLY A 394 -4.55 19.52 20.71
CA GLY A 394 -5.33 19.86 21.91
C GLY A 394 -4.74 19.34 23.22
N SER A 395 -3.97 18.24 23.17
CA SER A 395 -3.29 17.66 24.34
C SER A 395 -2.07 18.48 24.76
N GLU A 396 -1.30 19.02 23.82
CA GLU A 396 -0.14 19.88 24.12
C GLU A 396 -0.57 21.21 24.78
N ALA A 397 -1.69 21.80 24.33
CA ALA A 397 -2.21 23.02 24.94
C ALA A 397 -2.56 22.84 26.43
N LYS A 398 -2.94 21.64 26.86
CA LYS A 398 -3.23 21.32 28.27
C LYS A 398 -1.99 21.05 29.12
N THR A 399 -0.90 20.57 28.51
CA THR A 399 0.36 20.26 29.22
C THR A 399 1.23 21.52 29.39
N SER A 400 1.00 22.53 28.58
CA SER A 400 1.74 23.83 28.61
C SER A 400 1.07 24.92 29.45
N ALA A 401 -0.13 24.66 30.00
CA ALA A 401 -0.92 25.55 30.85
C ALA A 401 -0.87 25.13 32.32
#